data_28bfeae045864c57e5784c6604f03d41
#
_entry.id   28bfeae045864c57e5784c6604f03d41
#
_cell.length_a   1.000
_cell.length_b   1.000
_cell.length_c   1.000
_cell.angle_alpha   90.00
_cell.angle_beta   90.00
_cell.angle_gamma   90.00
#
_symmetry.space_group_name_H-M   'P 1'
#
loop_
_entity.id
_entity.type
_entity.pdbx_description
1 polymer ?
#
loop_
_entity_poly.entity_id
_entity_poly.type
_entity_poly.pdbx_seq_one_letter_code
_entity_poly.pdbx_strand_id
1 'polypeptide(L)'
;MKKRNLGNTNIKLTSIGFGGAPLGNLFEELNDTDCFNIVKSCFEHNINLYDTSPLYGYGLSEHRIGNFIKTIDPKSYYLSTKVGRYLTPERNYYKEGKFKGHINFIPHFDYSYDGVMRSFDQSIHRLAVPEIDICLIHDVDRYTFGNEVDHYFKIAMNGAYKALNDLKEQKVIKAIGV
;
A
#
# COMPACT_ATOMS: atom_id res chain seq x y z
N MET A 1 14.57 12.58 -14.47
CA MET A 1 14.10 11.25 -14.92
C MET A 1 12.94 11.42 -15.88
N LYS A 2 12.76 10.52 -16.88
CA LYS A 2 11.62 10.57 -17.82
C LYS A 2 10.32 10.23 -17.07
N LYS A 3 9.23 10.97 -17.39
CA LYS A 3 7.91 10.73 -16.79
C LYS A 3 6.92 10.24 -17.85
N ARG A 4 5.93 9.43 -17.43
CA ARG A 4 4.85 8.90 -18.26
C ARG A 4 3.52 9.06 -17.52
N ASN A 5 2.44 9.23 -18.27
CA ASN A 5 1.10 9.24 -17.69
C ASN A 5 0.73 7.83 -17.20
N LEU A 6 0.07 7.75 -16.07
CA LEU A 6 -0.57 6.54 -15.57
C LEU A 6 -1.93 6.37 -16.27
N GLY A 7 -1.96 5.51 -17.30
CA GLY A 7 -3.16 5.29 -18.09
C GLY A 7 -3.76 6.61 -18.61
N ASN A 8 -5.06 6.76 -18.44
CA ASN A 8 -5.83 7.94 -18.85
C ASN A 8 -5.97 8.98 -17.72
N THR A 9 -5.09 8.94 -16.71
CA THR A 9 -5.10 9.90 -15.60
C THR A 9 -4.17 11.08 -15.86
N ASN A 10 -4.28 12.12 -15.02
CA ASN A 10 -3.33 13.25 -15.01
C ASN A 10 -2.07 12.97 -14.16
N ILE A 11 -1.91 11.75 -13.65
CA ILE A 11 -0.76 11.34 -12.84
C ILE A 11 0.44 11.11 -13.77
N LYS A 12 1.54 11.82 -13.52
CA LYS A 12 2.80 11.68 -14.27
C LYS A 12 3.86 11.01 -13.39
N LEU A 13 4.05 9.71 -13.57
CA LEU A 13 5.01 8.91 -12.83
C LEU A 13 6.37 8.90 -13.51
N THR A 14 7.43 8.87 -12.69
CA THR A 14 8.78 8.56 -13.16
C THR A 14 8.87 7.14 -13.73
N SER A 15 9.79 6.89 -14.67
CA SER A 15 9.95 5.57 -15.31
C SER A 15 10.32 4.45 -14.32
N ILE A 16 10.82 4.82 -13.14
CA ILE A 16 11.12 3.93 -12.02
C ILE A 16 10.33 4.44 -10.82
N GLY A 17 9.67 3.54 -10.10
CA GLY A 17 9.03 3.80 -8.82
C GLY A 17 9.76 3.07 -7.68
N PHE A 18 9.50 3.48 -6.46
CA PHE A 18 9.97 2.81 -5.26
C PHE A 18 8.95 1.78 -4.78
N GLY A 19 9.37 0.51 -4.63
CA GLY A 19 8.55 -0.57 -4.08
C GLY A 19 8.89 -0.82 -2.61
N GLY A 20 7.92 -0.63 -1.72
CA GLY A 20 8.10 -0.64 -0.28
C GLY A 20 8.13 -2.02 0.40
N ALA A 21 8.00 -3.14 -0.32
CA ALA A 21 8.00 -4.46 0.30
C ALA A 21 9.27 -4.75 1.15
N PRO A 22 10.49 -4.38 0.72
CA PRO A 22 11.68 -4.52 1.56
C PRO A 22 11.61 -3.74 2.87
N LEU A 23 10.93 -2.57 2.89
CA LEU A 23 10.75 -1.80 4.13
C LEU A 23 9.79 -2.46 5.13
N GLY A 24 9.08 -3.50 4.74
CA GLY A 24 8.35 -4.41 5.62
C GLY A 24 9.21 -5.55 6.17
N ASN A 25 10.55 -5.45 6.06
CA ASN A 25 11.48 -6.52 6.42
C ASN A 25 11.31 -7.78 5.56
N LEU A 26 11.12 -7.62 4.26
CA LEU A 26 11.02 -8.75 3.33
C LEU A 26 12.36 -9.49 3.28
N PHE A 27 12.36 -10.73 3.77
CA PHE A 27 13.49 -11.66 3.90
C PHE A 27 14.55 -11.32 4.95
N GLU A 28 14.77 -10.06 5.29
CA GLU A 28 15.74 -9.60 6.30
C GLU A 28 15.19 -8.41 7.10
N GLU A 29 15.70 -8.23 8.31
CA GLU A 29 15.36 -7.10 9.15
C GLU A 29 16.20 -5.88 8.77
N LEU A 30 15.54 -4.74 8.58
CA LEU A 30 16.18 -3.44 8.37
C LEU A 30 15.93 -2.54 9.57
N ASN A 31 16.90 -1.68 9.90
CA ASN A 31 16.67 -0.65 10.92
C ASN A 31 15.96 0.59 10.32
N ASP A 32 15.30 1.34 11.18
CA ASP A 32 14.47 2.47 10.74
C ASP A 32 15.28 3.63 10.13
N THR A 33 16.52 3.83 10.58
CA THR A 33 17.43 4.87 10.05
C THR A 33 17.79 4.56 8.59
N ASP A 34 18.15 3.32 8.28
CA ASP A 34 18.46 2.91 6.92
C ASP A 34 17.21 3.00 6.03
N CYS A 35 16.06 2.56 6.54
CA CYS A 35 14.79 2.69 5.81
C CYS A 35 14.45 4.14 5.48
N PHE A 36 14.61 5.06 6.43
CA PHE A 36 14.42 6.49 6.20
C PHE A 36 15.37 7.03 5.12
N ASN A 37 16.67 6.67 5.21
CA ASN A 37 17.68 7.11 4.25
C ASN A 37 17.44 6.54 2.84
N ILE A 38 16.95 5.31 2.72
CA ILE A 38 16.58 4.70 1.43
C ILE A 38 15.46 5.52 0.77
N VAL A 39 14.37 5.81 1.49
CA VAL A 39 13.24 6.57 0.94
C VAL A 39 13.67 7.99 0.59
N LYS A 40 14.46 8.64 1.46
CA LYS A 40 15.06 9.95 1.21
C LYS A 40 15.92 9.96 -0.06
N SER A 41 16.80 8.98 -0.22
CA SER A 41 17.66 8.86 -1.40
C SER A 41 16.84 8.72 -2.68
N CYS A 42 15.75 7.93 -2.66
CA CYS A 42 14.85 7.84 -3.81
C CYS A 42 14.26 9.19 -4.19
N PHE A 43 13.84 9.98 -3.20
CA PHE A 43 13.32 11.33 -3.42
C PHE A 43 14.39 12.27 -4.01
N GLU A 44 15.60 12.28 -3.44
CA GLU A 44 16.74 13.07 -3.92
C GLU A 44 17.12 12.73 -5.37
N HIS A 45 16.88 11.47 -5.80
CA HIS A 45 17.07 11.04 -7.19
C HIS A 45 15.82 11.25 -8.07
N ASN A 46 14.86 12.08 -7.61
CA ASN A 46 13.65 12.46 -8.34
C ASN A 46 12.73 11.27 -8.68
N ILE A 47 12.69 10.21 -7.88
CA ILE A 47 11.65 9.18 -7.93
C ILE A 47 10.40 9.78 -7.29
N ASN A 48 9.26 9.71 -7.99
CA ASN A 48 8.03 10.31 -7.49
C ASN A 48 6.87 9.33 -7.25
N LEU A 49 7.08 8.02 -7.43
CA LEU A 49 6.10 6.99 -7.07
C LEU A 49 6.64 6.18 -5.89
N TYR A 50 5.85 6.09 -4.83
CA TYR A 50 6.10 5.25 -3.65
C TYR A 50 4.94 4.29 -3.49
N ASP A 51 5.21 2.99 -3.66
CA ASP A 51 4.22 1.92 -3.53
C ASP A 51 4.45 1.10 -2.27
N THR A 52 3.40 0.85 -1.52
CA THR A 52 3.42 0.06 -0.29
C THR A 52 2.15 -0.81 -0.14
N SER A 53 1.97 -1.43 1.01
CA SER A 53 0.79 -2.25 1.32
C SER A 53 0.66 -2.49 2.83
N PRO A 54 -0.56 -2.63 3.36
CA PRO A 54 -0.80 -3.15 4.71
C PRO A 54 -0.13 -4.49 4.99
N LEU A 55 -0.01 -5.36 3.98
CA LEU A 55 0.64 -6.67 4.12
C LEU A 55 2.15 -6.56 4.41
N TYR A 56 2.83 -5.52 3.94
CA TYR A 56 4.29 -5.44 4.00
C TYR A 56 4.78 -5.17 5.42
N GLY A 57 5.22 -6.25 6.09
CA GLY A 57 5.58 -6.25 7.49
C GLY A 57 4.40 -5.94 8.42
N TYR A 58 3.18 -6.21 7.95
CA TYR A 58 1.91 -5.97 8.64
C TYR A 58 1.73 -4.51 9.07
N GLY A 59 1.99 -3.60 8.12
CA GLY A 59 1.92 -2.15 8.27
C GLY A 59 3.28 -1.46 8.47
N LEU A 60 4.36 -2.21 8.73
CA LEU A 60 5.68 -1.64 9.00
C LEU A 60 6.19 -0.78 7.82
N SER A 61 6.02 -1.25 6.59
CA SER A 61 6.41 -0.49 5.39
C SER A 61 5.67 0.84 5.27
N GLU A 62 4.37 0.85 5.57
CA GLU A 62 3.58 2.10 5.53
C GLU A 62 4.08 3.09 6.59
N HIS A 63 4.35 2.65 7.81
CA HIS A 63 4.95 3.50 8.85
C HIS A 63 6.30 4.08 8.41
N ARG A 64 7.18 3.27 7.82
CA ARG A 64 8.52 3.69 7.41
C ARG A 64 8.49 4.68 6.25
N ILE A 65 7.65 4.45 5.25
CA ILE A 65 7.43 5.40 4.15
C ILE A 65 6.81 6.68 4.70
N GLY A 66 5.77 6.58 5.52
CA GLY A 66 5.10 7.71 6.15
C GLY A 66 6.05 8.59 6.95
N ASN A 67 7.02 8.00 7.65
CA ASN A 67 8.01 8.76 8.41
C ASN A 67 8.82 9.73 7.57
N PHE A 68 9.10 9.41 6.31
CA PHE A 68 9.79 10.33 5.40
C PHE A 68 8.81 11.26 4.68
N ILE A 69 7.79 10.72 4.02
CA ILE A 69 6.94 11.51 3.11
C ILE A 69 6.18 12.64 3.81
N LYS A 70 5.86 12.51 5.11
CA LYS A 70 5.26 13.59 5.91
C LYS A 70 6.16 14.82 6.09
N THR A 71 7.46 14.71 5.74
CA THR A 71 8.43 15.81 5.87
C THR A 71 8.63 16.61 4.58
N ILE A 72 8.00 16.18 3.47
CA ILE A 72 8.15 16.78 2.15
C ILE A 72 6.80 17.29 1.62
N ASP A 73 6.86 18.14 0.57
CA ASP A 73 5.64 18.66 -0.06
C ASP A 73 4.80 17.51 -0.67
N PRO A 74 3.52 17.35 -0.29
CA PRO A 74 2.64 16.33 -0.85
C PRO A 74 2.48 16.38 -2.38
N LYS A 75 2.74 17.53 -3.00
CA LYS A 75 2.70 17.68 -4.46
C LYS A 75 3.94 17.13 -5.17
N SER A 76 4.98 16.76 -4.43
CA SER A 76 6.25 16.28 -4.99
C SER A 76 6.28 14.79 -5.29
N TYR A 77 5.32 14.01 -4.79
CA TYR A 77 5.24 12.56 -4.94
C TYR A 77 3.82 12.08 -5.27
N TYR A 78 3.72 10.82 -5.63
CA TYR A 78 2.50 10.04 -5.69
C TYR A 78 2.63 8.82 -4.79
N LEU A 79 1.61 8.57 -3.97
CA LEU A 79 1.57 7.48 -3.01
C LEU A 79 0.58 6.42 -3.47
N SER A 80 1.06 5.18 -3.52
CA SER A 80 0.27 3.99 -3.83
C SER A 80 0.25 3.06 -2.63
N THR A 81 -0.93 2.60 -2.23
CA THR A 81 -1.09 1.48 -1.31
C THR A 81 -2.16 0.51 -1.80
N LYS A 82 -2.44 -0.53 -1.02
CA LYS A 82 -3.33 -1.60 -1.43
C LYS A 82 -4.41 -1.84 -0.38
N VAL A 83 -5.56 -2.36 -0.83
CA VAL A 83 -6.70 -2.73 0.00
C VAL A 83 -7.07 -4.21 -0.17
N GLY A 84 -7.99 -4.70 0.65
CA GLY A 84 -8.39 -6.10 0.68
C GLY A 84 -7.76 -6.88 1.84
N ARG A 85 -6.94 -6.19 2.63
CA ARG A 85 -6.46 -6.68 3.93
C ARG A 85 -6.50 -5.55 4.94
N TYR A 86 -7.22 -5.74 6.05
CA TYR A 86 -7.13 -4.88 7.22
C TYR A 86 -6.31 -5.56 8.31
N LEU A 87 -5.83 -4.79 9.27
CA LEU A 87 -4.97 -5.26 10.34
C LEU A 87 -5.65 -5.12 11.70
N THR A 88 -5.53 -6.14 12.56
CA THR A 88 -5.94 -6.06 13.95
C THR A 88 -4.75 -6.26 14.88
N PRO A 89 -4.61 -5.47 15.97
CA PRO A 89 -3.51 -5.63 16.90
C PRO A 89 -3.63 -6.95 17.66
N GLU A 90 -2.50 -7.64 17.82
CA GLU A 90 -2.39 -8.87 18.64
C GLU A 90 -1.04 -8.89 19.36
N ARG A 91 -1.07 -8.80 20.69
CA ARG A 91 0.12 -8.57 21.52
C ARG A 91 1.27 -9.56 21.29
N ASN A 92 0.94 -10.82 21.10
CA ASN A 92 1.91 -11.91 21.00
C ASN A 92 1.91 -12.53 19.58
N TYR A 93 1.37 -11.82 18.58
CA TYR A 93 1.34 -12.36 17.24
C TYR A 93 2.73 -12.35 16.62
N TYR A 94 3.20 -13.53 16.33
CA TYR A 94 4.36 -13.75 15.47
C TYR A 94 4.02 -14.83 14.45
N LYS A 95 4.27 -14.54 13.20
CA LYS A 95 4.15 -15.51 12.11
C LYS A 95 5.49 -15.64 11.42
N GLU A 96 6.09 -16.83 11.51
CA GLU A 96 7.25 -17.13 10.71
C GLU A 96 6.90 -17.03 9.21
N GLY A 97 7.72 -16.35 8.45
CA GLY A 97 7.45 -16.13 7.03
C GLY A 97 8.47 -15.21 6.37
N LYS A 98 8.05 -14.66 5.24
CA LYS A 98 8.91 -13.78 4.42
C LYS A 98 9.16 -12.41 5.04
N PHE A 99 8.28 -11.91 5.92
CA PHE A 99 8.48 -10.66 6.64
C PHE A 99 9.08 -10.93 8.01
N LYS A 100 10.33 -10.53 8.22
CA LYS A 100 11.08 -10.73 9.46
C LYS A 100 10.84 -9.57 10.43
N GLY A 101 10.72 -9.85 11.74
CA GLY A 101 10.51 -8.77 12.71
C GLY A 101 9.35 -7.83 12.34
N HIS A 102 8.27 -8.37 11.79
CA HIS A 102 7.06 -7.60 11.50
C HIS A 102 6.41 -7.06 12.78
N ILE A 103 5.62 -6.01 12.68
CA ILE A 103 4.86 -5.52 13.84
C ILE A 103 3.71 -6.45 14.21
N ASN A 104 3.27 -6.40 15.48
CA ASN A 104 2.32 -7.34 16.06
C ASN A 104 0.88 -7.07 15.65
N PHE A 105 0.59 -7.30 14.37
CA PHE A 105 -0.75 -7.24 13.80
C PHE A 105 -1.07 -8.51 13.02
N ILE A 106 -2.34 -8.90 13.04
CA ILE A 106 -2.87 -9.99 12.21
C ILE A 106 -3.48 -9.38 10.95
N PRO A 107 -3.01 -9.77 9.74
CA PRO A 107 -3.65 -9.41 8.49
C PRO A 107 -4.87 -10.31 8.22
N HIS A 108 -6.02 -9.69 7.94
CA HIS A 108 -7.26 -10.35 7.57
C HIS A 108 -7.63 -10.02 6.13
N PHE A 109 -7.95 -11.03 5.33
CA PHE A 109 -8.53 -10.81 4.01
C PHE A 109 -9.98 -10.31 4.14
N ASP A 110 -10.26 -9.18 3.50
CA ASP A 110 -11.63 -8.68 3.40
C ASP A 110 -11.76 -7.76 2.18
N TYR A 111 -12.33 -8.29 1.11
CA TYR A 111 -12.62 -7.55 -0.12
C TYR A 111 -14.04 -7.00 -0.17
N SER A 112 -14.80 -7.08 0.94
CA SER A 112 -16.09 -6.40 1.05
C SER A 112 -15.89 -4.87 0.98
N TYR A 113 -16.98 -4.14 0.72
CA TYR A 113 -16.96 -2.68 0.71
C TYR A 113 -16.43 -2.12 2.04
N ASP A 114 -16.97 -2.58 3.16
CA ASP A 114 -16.61 -2.10 4.50
C ASP A 114 -15.17 -2.50 4.90
N GLY A 115 -14.75 -3.71 4.51
CA GLY A 115 -13.38 -4.17 4.72
C GLY A 115 -12.35 -3.31 4.00
N VAL A 116 -12.67 -2.90 2.77
CA VAL A 116 -11.83 -2.00 1.97
C VAL A 116 -11.77 -0.60 2.57
N MET A 117 -12.92 -0.04 2.97
CA MET A 117 -12.95 1.26 3.62
C MET A 117 -12.16 1.26 4.93
N ARG A 118 -12.28 0.20 5.75
CA ARG A 118 -11.46 0.00 6.94
C ARG A 118 -9.97 -0.06 6.61
N SER A 119 -9.59 -0.85 5.62
CA SER A 119 -8.18 -1.00 5.20
C SER A 119 -7.60 0.34 4.74
N PHE A 120 -8.35 1.10 3.96
CA PHE A 120 -7.97 2.41 3.45
C PHE A 120 -7.76 3.42 4.59
N ASP A 121 -8.72 3.51 5.52
CA ASP A 121 -8.63 4.39 6.71
C ASP A 121 -7.41 4.04 7.57
N GLN A 122 -7.18 2.76 7.84
CA GLN A 122 -6.00 2.30 8.57
C GLN A 122 -4.69 2.67 7.87
N SER A 123 -4.63 2.62 6.53
CA SER A 123 -3.44 2.97 5.75
C SER A 123 -3.14 4.47 5.84
N ILE A 124 -4.14 5.34 5.75
CA ILE A 124 -3.99 6.80 5.97
C ILE A 124 -3.35 7.09 7.32
N HIS A 125 -3.82 6.43 8.38
CA HIS A 125 -3.28 6.62 9.74
C HIS A 125 -1.83 6.12 9.86
N ARG A 126 -1.50 4.94 9.30
CA ARG A 126 -0.13 4.40 9.35
C ARG A 126 0.86 5.23 8.52
N LEU A 127 0.43 5.74 7.38
CA LEU A 127 1.24 6.60 6.51
C LEU A 127 1.34 8.04 7.04
N ALA A 128 0.45 8.44 7.96
CA ALA A 128 0.36 9.80 8.51
C ALA A 128 0.24 10.88 7.40
N VAL A 129 -0.58 10.60 6.38
CA VAL A 129 -0.82 11.47 5.23
C VAL A 129 -2.30 11.85 5.12
N PRO A 130 -2.63 13.00 4.52
CA PRO A 130 -4.02 13.40 4.31
C PRO A 130 -4.69 12.70 3.13
N GLU A 131 -3.90 12.18 2.17
CA GLU A 131 -4.40 11.57 0.94
C GLU A 131 -3.50 10.44 0.44
N ILE A 132 -4.10 9.50 -0.31
CA ILE A 132 -3.43 8.45 -1.09
C ILE A 132 -3.85 8.65 -2.54
N ASP A 133 -2.87 8.64 -3.47
CA ASP A 133 -3.16 8.91 -4.89
C ASP A 133 -3.68 7.69 -5.63
N ILE A 134 -3.10 6.52 -5.35
CA ILE A 134 -3.36 5.28 -6.09
C ILE A 134 -3.71 4.19 -5.08
N CYS A 135 -4.82 3.51 -5.30
CA CYS A 135 -5.22 2.40 -4.45
C CYS A 135 -5.47 1.14 -5.29
N LEU A 136 -4.80 0.03 -4.93
CA LEU A 136 -4.87 -1.22 -5.66
C LEU A 136 -5.60 -2.29 -4.86
N ILE A 137 -6.38 -3.15 -5.53
CA ILE A 137 -6.91 -4.37 -4.93
C ILE A 137 -5.78 -5.40 -4.87
N HIS A 138 -5.43 -5.88 -3.68
CA HIS A 138 -4.22 -6.66 -3.45
C HIS A 138 -4.45 -8.16 -3.64
N ASP A 139 -3.62 -8.80 -4.49
CA ASP A 139 -3.47 -10.26 -4.61
C ASP A 139 -4.79 -11.02 -4.83
N VAL A 140 -5.63 -10.61 -5.78
CA VAL A 140 -6.77 -11.40 -6.23
C VAL A 140 -6.32 -12.31 -7.37
N ASP A 141 -5.52 -13.32 -7.04
CA ASP A 141 -4.85 -14.18 -7.99
C ASP A 141 -4.84 -15.66 -7.56
N ARG A 142 -4.43 -16.54 -8.50
CA ARG A 142 -4.37 -17.98 -8.27
C ARG A 142 -3.26 -18.41 -7.32
N TYR A 143 -2.21 -17.62 -7.18
CA TYR A 143 -1.13 -17.92 -6.22
C TYR A 143 -1.65 -17.79 -4.79
N THR A 144 -2.49 -16.78 -4.53
CA THR A 144 -3.06 -16.51 -3.21
C THR A 144 -4.24 -17.43 -2.90
N PHE A 145 -5.15 -17.65 -3.84
CA PHE A 145 -6.44 -18.31 -3.59
C PHE A 145 -6.62 -19.65 -4.28
N GLY A 146 -5.66 -20.10 -5.10
CA GLY A 146 -5.76 -21.38 -5.79
C GLY A 146 -7.05 -21.48 -6.61
N ASN A 147 -7.84 -22.54 -6.35
CA ASN A 147 -9.10 -22.79 -7.03
C ASN A 147 -10.25 -21.87 -6.59
N GLU A 148 -10.09 -21.13 -5.48
CA GLU A 148 -11.10 -20.20 -4.99
C GLU A 148 -10.98 -18.80 -5.59
N VAL A 149 -10.03 -18.57 -6.51
CA VAL A 149 -9.76 -17.25 -7.11
C VAL A 149 -11.02 -16.62 -7.73
N ASP A 150 -11.84 -17.41 -8.42
CA ASP A 150 -13.06 -16.89 -9.05
C ASP A 150 -14.11 -16.44 -8.03
N HIS A 151 -14.15 -17.07 -6.85
CA HIS A 151 -14.99 -16.65 -5.74
C HIS A 151 -14.50 -15.32 -5.17
N TYR A 152 -13.22 -15.21 -4.85
CA TYR A 152 -12.64 -13.96 -4.31
C TYR A 152 -12.65 -12.84 -5.34
N PHE A 153 -12.47 -13.13 -6.63
CA PHE A 153 -12.62 -12.14 -7.69
C PHE A 153 -14.03 -11.53 -7.73
N LYS A 154 -15.08 -12.36 -7.60
CA LYS A 154 -16.48 -11.86 -7.54
C LYS A 154 -16.69 -10.96 -6.32
N ILE A 155 -16.17 -11.35 -5.14
CA ILE A 155 -16.25 -10.52 -3.93
C ILE A 155 -15.51 -9.20 -4.15
N ALA A 156 -14.29 -9.24 -4.70
CA ALA A 156 -13.49 -8.06 -4.97
C ALA A 156 -14.17 -7.09 -5.96
N MET A 157 -14.81 -7.61 -7.02
CA MET A 157 -15.53 -6.76 -7.98
C MET A 157 -16.80 -6.15 -7.40
N ASN A 158 -17.51 -6.88 -6.55
CA ASN A 158 -18.76 -6.39 -5.95
C ASN A 158 -18.53 -5.51 -4.70
N GLY A 159 -17.40 -5.66 -4.02
CA GLY A 159 -17.03 -4.92 -2.82
C GLY A 159 -15.88 -3.95 -3.07
N ALA A 160 -14.66 -4.48 -3.23
CA ALA A 160 -13.44 -3.66 -3.29
C ALA A 160 -13.44 -2.68 -4.47
N TYR A 161 -13.76 -3.14 -5.68
CA TYR A 161 -13.85 -2.26 -6.84
C TYR A 161 -14.87 -1.14 -6.61
N LYS A 162 -16.05 -1.47 -6.07
CA LYS A 162 -17.10 -0.50 -5.79
C LYS A 162 -16.65 0.55 -4.78
N ALA A 163 -16.05 0.12 -3.67
CA ALA A 163 -15.53 1.04 -2.65
C ALA A 163 -14.45 1.98 -3.22
N LEU A 164 -13.50 1.43 -3.99
CA LEU A 164 -12.46 2.26 -4.62
C LEU A 164 -13.02 3.19 -5.69
N ASN A 165 -14.04 2.77 -6.45
CA ASN A 165 -14.71 3.65 -7.42
C ASN A 165 -15.40 4.81 -6.74
N ASP A 166 -16.10 4.57 -5.63
CA ASP A 166 -16.76 5.63 -4.84
C ASP A 166 -15.73 6.63 -4.28
N LEU A 167 -14.59 6.15 -3.76
CA LEU A 167 -13.48 7.01 -3.31
C LEU A 167 -12.91 7.85 -4.45
N LYS A 168 -12.80 7.28 -5.65
CA LYS A 168 -12.32 7.99 -6.84
C LYS A 168 -13.33 9.04 -7.33
N GLU A 169 -14.61 8.72 -7.38
CA GLU A 169 -15.69 9.67 -7.75
C GLU A 169 -15.77 10.85 -6.78
N GLN A 170 -15.55 10.58 -5.47
CA GLN A 170 -15.45 11.59 -4.43
C GLN A 170 -14.11 12.35 -4.46
N LYS A 171 -13.18 12.00 -5.35
CA LYS A 171 -11.84 12.60 -5.48
C LYS A 171 -10.95 12.40 -4.24
N VAL A 172 -11.23 11.40 -3.42
CA VAL A 172 -10.38 11.00 -2.29
C VAL A 172 -9.12 10.31 -2.78
N ILE A 173 -9.24 9.52 -3.86
CA ILE A 173 -8.11 8.93 -4.59
C ILE A 173 -8.17 9.32 -6.07
N LYS A 174 -7.02 9.20 -6.78
CA LYS A 174 -6.89 9.63 -8.19
C LYS A 174 -6.95 8.45 -9.17
N ALA A 175 -6.48 7.27 -8.75
CA ALA A 175 -6.44 6.08 -9.58
C ALA A 175 -6.68 4.80 -8.78
N ILE A 176 -7.23 3.81 -9.48
CA ILE A 176 -7.50 2.46 -8.96
C ILE A 176 -6.91 1.41 -9.91
N GLY A 177 -6.61 0.23 -9.37
CA GLY A 177 -6.12 -0.91 -10.15
C GLY A 177 -6.12 -2.22 -9.35
N VAL A 178 -5.50 -3.23 -9.89
CA VAL A 178 -5.31 -4.56 -9.30
C VAL A 178 -3.83 -4.90 -9.36
#